data_3e5f77567ef15b38c5f424aac2fa92c7
#
_entry.id   3e5f77567ef15b38c5f424aac2fa92c7
#
_cell.length_a   1.000
_cell.length_b   1.000
_cell.length_c   1.000
_cell.angle_alpha   90.00
_cell.angle_beta   90.00
_cell.angle_gamma   90.00
#
_symmetry.space_group_name_H-M   'P 1'
#
loop_
_entity.id
_entity.type
_entity.pdbx_description
1 polymer ?
#
loop_
_entity_poly.entity_id
_entity_poly.type
_entity_poly.pdbx_seq_one_letter_code
_entity_poly.pdbx_strand_id
1 'polypeptide(L)'
;EANAPQPIQVDAELSLGAQPLAPHDDDIEHVLDYRKVRQIIIDECTAEHVNLLESLIGKLAQRLMQLPGVRGVRVKIAKLEIFDDCEVAIRMETGQW
;
A
#
# COMPACT_ATOMS: atom_id res chain seq x y z
N GLU A 1 -13.91 19.30 -0.87
CA GLU A 1 -14.79 19.33 -2.01
C GLU A 1 -14.76 18.03 -2.79
N ALA A 2 -15.90 17.47 -3.09
CA ALA A 2 -16.00 16.14 -3.66
C ALA A 2 -15.34 16.02 -5.04
N ASN A 3 -15.30 17.10 -5.79
CA ASN A 3 -14.81 17.05 -7.14
C ASN A 3 -13.35 17.46 -7.28
N ALA A 4 -12.74 17.91 -6.22
CA ALA A 4 -11.35 18.35 -6.28
C ALA A 4 -10.45 17.20 -5.83
N PRO A 5 -9.41 16.87 -6.62
CA PRO A 5 -8.47 15.85 -6.15
C PRO A 5 -7.77 16.31 -4.88
N GLN A 6 -7.66 15.38 -3.95
CA GLN A 6 -6.97 15.62 -2.69
C GLN A 6 -5.62 14.93 -2.76
N PRO A 7 -4.52 15.64 -2.60
CA PRO A 7 -3.24 14.97 -2.60
C PRO A 7 -3.11 14.07 -1.38
N ILE A 8 -2.69 12.86 -1.63
CA ILE A 8 -2.41 11.91 -0.56
C ILE A 8 -1.03 11.31 -0.78
N GLN A 9 -0.45 10.84 0.31
CA GLN A 9 0.79 10.08 0.25
C GLN A 9 0.52 8.70 0.80
N VAL A 10 0.93 7.68 0.07
CA VAL A 10 0.76 6.30 0.47
C VAL A 10 2.13 5.68 0.68
N ASP A 11 2.34 5.13 1.85
CA ASP A 11 3.55 4.37 2.18
C ASP A 11 3.14 2.95 2.50
N ALA A 12 3.85 1.99 1.95
CA ALA A 12 3.55 0.59 2.18
C ALA A 12 4.82 -0.16 2.51
N GLU A 13 4.72 -1.01 3.53
CA GLU A 13 5.78 -1.94 3.89
C GLU A 13 5.25 -3.35 3.78
N LEU A 14 6.03 -4.22 3.19
CA LEU A 14 5.63 -5.61 2.98
C LEU A 14 6.60 -6.52 3.69
N SER A 15 6.04 -7.43 4.49
CA SER A 15 6.83 -8.48 5.12
C SER A 15 6.82 -9.70 4.21
N LEU A 16 7.99 -10.17 3.85
CA LEU A 16 8.12 -11.35 3.00
C LEU A 16 8.43 -12.61 3.81
N GLY A 17 8.40 -12.48 5.14
CA GLY A 17 8.69 -13.58 6.03
C GLY A 17 10.18 -13.88 6.07
N ALA A 18 10.50 -15.10 6.48
CA ALA A 18 11.89 -15.53 6.62
C ALA A 18 12.42 -15.98 5.28
N GLN A 19 12.75 -15.04 4.43
CA GLN A 19 13.29 -15.32 3.10
C GLN A 19 14.80 -15.47 3.15
N PRO A 20 15.39 -16.32 2.30
CA PRO A 20 16.84 -16.35 2.18
C PRO A 20 17.36 -14.99 1.72
N LEU A 21 18.45 -14.56 2.34
CA LEU A 21 19.04 -13.27 1.99
C LEU A 21 19.68 -13.27 0.61
N ALA A 22 20.11 -14.45 0.14
CA ALA A 22 20.73 -14.58 -1.15
C ALA A 22 20.01 -15.67 -1.92
N PRO A 23 19.02 -15.32 -2.74
CA PRO A 23 18.36 -16.32 -3.56
C PRO A 23 19.36 -16.94 -4.54
N HIS A 24 19.25 -18.23 -4.73
CA HIS A 24 20.22 -18.98 -5.49
C HIS A 24 20.17 -18.70 -6.97
N ASP A 25 19.10 -18.17 -7.43
CA ASP A 25 18.93 -17.88 -8.84
C ASP A 25 18.37 -16.49 -8.97
N ASP A 26 18.68 -15.86 -10.06
CA ASP A 26 18.15 -14.56 -10.38
C ASP A 26 16.77 -14.68 -11.01
N ASP A 27 16.00 -15.65 -10.53
CA ASP A 27 14.68 -15.89 -11.07
C ASP A 27 13.74 -14.76 -10.67
N ILE A 28 13.39 -13.97 -11.65
CA ILE A 28 12.53 -12.80 -11.44
C ILE A 28 11.17 -13.20 -10.88
N GLU A 29 10.73 -14.42 -11.13
CA GLU A 29 9.45 -14.89 -10.62
C GLU A 29 9.39 -14.96 -9.11
N HIS A 30 10.53 -15.06 -8.46
CA HIS A 30 10.60 -15.14 -7.00
C HIS A 30 10.89 -13.80 -6.35
N VAL A 31 11.00 -12.74 -7.14
CA VAL A 31 11.29 -11.41 -6.64
C VAL A 31 10.04 -10.57 -6.70
N LEU A 32 9.73 -9.89 -5.60
CA LEU A 32 8.60 -8.98 -5.56
C LEU A 32 8.86 -7.80 -6.51
N ASP A 33 7.94 -7.58 -7.41
CA ASP A 33 8.06 -6.51 -8.38
C ASP A 33 7.42 -5.24 -7.81
N TYR A 34 8.26 -4.26 -7.49
CA TYR A 34 7.79 -3.00 -6.93
C TYR A 34 6.85 -2.25 -7.87
N ARG A 35 6.95 -2.49 -9.17
CA ARG A 35 6.04 -1.85 -10.12
C ARG A 35 4.62 -2.37 -9.96
N LYS A 36 4.47 -3.65 -9.63
CA LYS A 36 3.15 -4.22 -9.34
C LYS A 36 2.55 -3.64 -8.07
N VAL A 37 3.38 -3.45 -7.06
CA VAL A 37 2.94 -2.82 -5.81
C VAL A 37 2.45 -1.41 -6.10
N ARG A 38 3.25 -0.63 -6.83
CA ARG A 38 2.88 0.74 -7.19
C ARG A 38 1.59 0.77 -8.00
N GLN A 39 1.43 -0.15 -8.94
CA GLN A 39 0.24 -0.19 -9.79
C GLN A 39 -1.01 -0.47 -8.97
N ILE A 40 -0.92 -1.38 -8.02
CA ILE A 40 -2.05 -1.67 -7.12
C ILE A 40 -2.44 -0.41 -6.36
N ILE A 41 -1.45 0.30 -5.83
CA ILE A 41 -1.70 1.54 -5.09
C ILE A 41 -2.39 2.57 -5.99
N ILE A 42 -1.88 2.76 -7.19
CA ILE A 42 -2.48 3.72 -8.13
C ILE A 42 -3.90 3.30 -8.49
N ASP A 43 -4.11 2.03 -8.80
CA ASP A 43 -5.43 1.54 -9.19
C ASP A 43 -6.46 1.79 -8.10
N GLU A 44 -6.13 1.52 -6.85
CA GLU A 44 -7.08 1.73 -5.76
C GLU A 44 -7.28 3.21 -5.45
N CYS A 45 -6.21 4.00 -5.53
CA CYS A 45 -6.30 5.42 -5.21
C CYS A 45 -7.05 6.23 -6.27
N THR A 46 -7.11 5.72 -7.50
CA THR A 46 -7.79 6.41 -8.59
C THR A 46 -9.15 5.81 -8.92
N ALA A 47 -9.60 4.82 -8.14
CA ALA A 47 -10.91 4.23 -8.36
C ALA A 47 -12.01 5.25 -8.11
N GLU A 48 -13.08 5.16 -8.91
CA GLU A 48 -14.13 6.17 -8.90
C GLU A 48 -14.85 6.32 -7.57
N HIS A 49 -14.91 5.27 -6.79
CA HIS A 49 -15.77 5.25 -5.61
C HIS A 49 -15.00 5.24 -4.31
N VAL A 50 -13.79 5.80 -4.33
CA VAL A 50 -13.02 5.92 -3.08
C VAL A 50 -13.49 7.16 -2.34
N ASN A 51 -14.34 6.96 -1.35
CA ASN A 51 -14.90 8.05 -0.57
C ASN A 51 -14.30 8.15 0.83
N LEU A 52 -13.83 7.03 1.37
CA LEU A 52 -13.31 7.01 2.72
C LEU A 52 -11.90 6.43 2.73
N LEU A 53 -11.01 7.07 3.46
CA LEU A 53 -9.65 6.57 3.60
C LEU A 53 -9.62 5.19 4.25
N GLU A 54 -10.53 4.96 5.19
CA GLU A 54 -10.62 3.66 5.85
C GLU A 54 -10.91 2.54 4.88
N SER A 55 -11.80 2.79 3.91
CA SER A 55 -12.10 1.81 2.87
C SER A 55 -10.92 1.62 1.93
N LEU A 56 -10.27 2.70 1.58
CA LEU A 56 -9.12 2.65 0.68
C LEU A 56 -7.98 1.84 1.30
N ILE A 57 -7.64 2.12 2.55
CA ILE A 57 -6.51 1.45 3.19
C ILE A 57 -6.79 -0.03 3.38
N GLY A 58 -8.06 -0.39 3.66
CA GLY A 58 -8.44 -1.80 3.76
C GLY A 58 -8.29 -2.54 2.45
N LYS A 59 -8.73 -1.94 1.36
CA LYS A 59 -8.59 -2.54 0.04
C LYS A 59 -7.13 -2.67 -0.38
N LEU A 60 -6.33 -1.66 -0.09
CA LEU A 60 -4.90 -1.72 -0.39
C LEU A 60 -4.24 -2.86 0.36
N ALA A 61 -4.49 -2.95 1.65
CA ALA A 61 -3.90 -4.00 2.46
C ALA A 61 -4.31 -5.38 1.94
N GLN A 62 -5.59 -5.54 1.61
CA GLN A 62 -6.11 -6.80 1.11
C GLN A 62 -5.45 -7.21 -0.21
N ARG A 63 -5.37 -6.28 -1.15
CA ARG A 63 -4.76 -6.58 -2.45
C ARG A 63 -3.28 -6.86 -2.33
N LEU A 64 -2.57 -6.11 -1.51
CA LEU A 64 -1.14 -6.33 -1.33
C LEU A 64 -0.85 -7.66 -0.66
N MET A 65 -1.72 -8.09 0.26
CA MET A 65 -1.58 -9.41 0.89
C MET A 65 -1.72 -10.56 -0.10
N GLN A 66 -2.38 -10.33 -1.23
CA GLN A 66 -2.57 -11.37 -2.24
C GLN A 66 -1.37 -11.56 -3.16
N LEU A 67 -0.39 -10.67 -3.08
CA LEU A 67 0.82 -10.83 -3.88
C LEU A 67 1.62 -12.04 -3.41
N PRO A 68 2.21 -12.80 -4.35
CA PRO A 68 2.97 -13.98 -3.97
C PRO A 68 4.13 -13.64 -3.04
N GLY A 69 4.26 -14.41 -1.96
CA GLY A 69 5.34 -14.23 -1.02
C GLY A 69 5.10 -13.20 0.07
N VAL A 70 4.04 -12.42 -0.03
CA VAL A 70 3.76 -11.40 0.98
C VAL A 70 3.08 -12.05 2.18
N ARG A 71 3.65 -11.84 3.36
CA ARG A 71 3.15 -12.38 4.62
C ARG A 71 2.50 -11.33 5.49
N GLY A 72 2.88 -10.09 5.34
CA GLY A 72 2.31 -8.99 6.11
C GLY A 72 2.38 -7.71 5.34
N VAL A 73 1.49 -6.80 5.67
CA VAL A 73 1.38 -5.50 5.01
C VAL A 73 1.15 -4.43 6.07
N ARG A 74 1.91 -3.35 5.97
CA ARG A 74 1.66 -2.12 6.71
C ARG A 74 1.44 -1.02 5.70
N VAL A 75 0.31 -0.33 5.79
CA VAL A 75 -0.02 0.75 4.88
C VAL A 75 -0.31 2.00 5.70
N LYS A 76 0.24 3.11 5.26
CA LYS A 76 -0.06 4.41 5.84
C LYS A 76 -0.52 5.32 4.72
N ILE A 77 -1.63 6.02 4.95
CA ILE A 77 -2.13 7.01 4.01
C ILE A 77 -2.24 8.34 4.75
N ALA A 78 -1.57 9.34 4.23
CA ALA A 78 -1.61 10.69 4.78
C ALA A 78 -2.34 11.59 3.81
N LYS A 79 -3.24 12.42 4.33
CA LYS A 79 -3.86 13.49 3.56
C LYS A 79 -2.96 14.71 3.63
N LEU A 80 -2.56 15.17 2.46
CA LEU A 80 -1.66 16.31 2.37
C LEU A 80 -2.46 17.59 2.15
N GLU A 81 -1.93 18.69 2.62
CA GLU A 81 -2.46 20.02 2.31
C GLU A 81 -3.91 20.26 2.74
N ILE A 82 -4.36 19.55 3.76
CA ILE A 82 -5.71 19.79 4.31
C ILE A 82 -5.67 20.87 5.38
N PHE A 83 -4.66 20.82 6.24
CA PHE A 83 -4.48 21.78 7.32
C PHE A 83 -3.12 22.42 7.21
N ASP A 84 -3.02 23.66 7.65
CA ASP A 84 -1.75 24.38 7.65
C ASP A 84 -0.85 23.95 8.80
N ASP A 85 -1.43 23.44 9.86
CA ASP A 85 -0.72 23.19 11.10
C ASP A 85 -0.51 21.71 11.41
N CYS A 86 -1.09 20.81 10.62
CA CYS A 86 -0.91 19.39 10.87
C CYS A 86 -1.19 18.56 9.63
N GLU A 87 -0.77 17.33 9.69
CA GLU A 87 -1.05 16.31 8.69
C GLU A 87 -1.83 15.18 9.34
N VAL A 88 -2.88 14.73 8.70
CA VAL A 88 -3.69 13.62 9.21
C VAL A 88 -3.38 12.37 8.40
N ALA A 89 -3.10 11.30 9.09
CA ALA A 89 -2.77 10.02 8.46
C ALA A 89 -3.45 8.88 9.19
N ILE A 90 -3.72 7.82 8.44
CA ILE A 90 -4.19 6.57 9.01
C ILE A 90 -3.20 5.47 8.65
N ARG A 91 -3.16 4.43 9.47
CA ARG A 91 -2.26 3.31 9.29
C ARG A 91 -3.01 2.02 9.55
N MET A 92 -2.71 1.00 8.76
CA MET A 92 -3.24 -0.34 8.96
C MET A 92 -2.12 -1.35 8.84
N GLU A 93 -2.16 -2.35 9.70
CA GLU A 93 -1.19 -3.43 9.68
C GLU A 93 -1.95 -4.75 9.72
N THR A 94 -1.55 -5.69 8.87
CA THR A 94 -2.16 -7.02 8.85
C THR A 94 -1.11 -8.04 8.52
N GLY A 95 -1.39 -9.32 8.84
CA GLY A 95 -0.50 -10.40 8.52
C GLY A 95 0.56 -10.63 9.59
N GLN A 96 1.65 -11.24 9.17
CA GLN A 96 2.74 -11.65 10.06
C GLN A 96 3.98 -10.80 9.83
N TRP A 97 4.57 -10.40 10.97
CA TRP A 97 5.76 -9.53 10.95
C TRP A 97 6.90 -10.10 11.77
#